data_d2597838cea78bfcff58e4b4dc886af0
#
_entry.id   d2597838cea78bfcff58e4b4dc886af0
#
_cell.length_a   1.000
_cell.length_b   1.000
_cell.length_c   1.000
_cell.angle_alpha   90.00
_cell.angle_beta   90.00
_cell.angle_gamma   90.00
#
_symmetry.space_group_name_H-M   'P 1'
#
loop_
_entity.id
_entity.type
_entity.pdbx_description
1 polymer ?
#
loop_
_entity_poly.entity_id
_entity_poly.type
_entity_poly.pdbx_seq_one_letter_code
_entity_poly.pdbx_strand_id
1 'polypeptide(L)'
;MKHPAFSAALAALSLTAFSAETKIETLATGAAAPDFTLPGVDGRDWSLGDFREAKVLVVVFTCVHCPTAQSYEERLKKVVEDYKNQGVKVVAISPNDPKSVRLDELGYTDLGDSFADMKIRAKDQAFNFPFLFDGETETFSRAYGPVATPHVFVFDAERKLRYAGRIDDAERESLVKVRDLRNALDALLAGHQPEVAQTRVFGCSIKWAGKADQVKAWMDKADQESVTVDLADAAALKALRAGEGSKVRLVNFWATWCGPCVAEFPELVEIFRMYRGREFEFVTVSANYPDEKPEVLKFLTKQHASMKNLLWNSTDKDALAEAFGPKWQGQLPFTMLLGAKGEVLFQKDGAIDALELKRAIVNALGREKLK
;
A
#
# COMPACT_ATOMS: atom_id res chain seq x y z
N MET A 1 49.93 -58.22 23.39
CA MET A 1 49.99 -56.74 23.46
C MET A 1 48.93 -56.13 22.56
N LYS A 2 47.89 -55.58 23.16
CA LYS A 2 46.75 -55.02 22.44
C LYS A 2 46.83 -53.49 22.51
N HIS A 3 46.92 -52.80 21.38
CA HIS A 3 46.87 -51.34 21.30
C HIS A 3 45.44 -50.89 21.22
N PRO A 4 44.97 -49.86 21.96
CA PRO A 4 43.71 -49.27 21.77
C PRO A 4 43.78 -48.14 20.72
N ALA A 5 42.86 -48.15 19.75
CA ALA A 5 42.69 -47.09 18.78
C ALA A 5 41.91 -45.93 19.43
N PHE A 6 42.48 -44.75 19.41
CA PHE A 6 41.80 -43.50 19.77
C PHE A 6 41.05 -42.95 18.54
N SER A 7 39.71 -42.94 18.59
CA SER A 7 38.88 -42.22 17.61
C SER A 7 38.69 -40.79 18.10
N ALA A 8 39.25 -39.84 17.37
CA ALA A 8 38.99 -38.40 17.57
C ALA A 8 37.72 -38.01 16.83
N ALA A 9 36.68 -37.68 17.56
CA ALA A 9 35.46 -37.08 17.01
C ALA A 9 35.70 -35.58 16.79
N LEU A 10 35.74 -35.16 15.52
CA LEU A 10 35.70 -33.74 15.14
C LEU A 10 34.27 -33.21 15.30
N ALA A 11 34.01 -32.38 16.29
CA ALA A 11 32.77 -31.62 16.41
C ALA A 11 32.87 -30.40 15.49
N ALA A 12 32.11 -30.41 14.40
CA ALA A 12 31.93 -29.25 13.55
C ALA A 12 30.99 -28.25 14.24
N LEU A 13 31.52 -27.15 14.78
CA LEU A 13 30.75 -26.01 15.20
C LEU A 13 30.28 -25.27 13.94
N SER A 14 29.01 -25.41 13.63
CA SER A 14 28.32 -24.52 12.67
C SER A 14 28.12 -23.16 13.32
N LEU A 15 28.96 -22.17 12.98
CA LEU A 15 28.69 -20.77 13.26
C LEU A 15 27.51 -20.32 12.36
N THR A 16 26.32 -20.25 12.92
CA THR A 16 25.24 -19.46 12.33
C THR A 16 25.61 -18.00 12.56
N ALA A 17 26.15 -17.35 11.52
CA ALA A 17 26.30 -15.89 11.50
C ALA A 17 24.91 -15.26 11.52
N PHE A 18 24.44 -14.86 12.68
CA PHE A 18 23.36 -13.89 12.80
C PHE A 18 23.90 -12.57 12.24
N SER A 19 23.54 -12.25 11.01
CA SER A 19 23.76 -10.91 10.47
C SER A 19 22.92 -9.95 11.31
N ALA A 20 23.56 -9.25 12.23
CA ALA A 20 22.93 -8.14 12.93
C ALA A 20 22.53 -7.10 11.86
N GLU A 21 21.24 -6.88 11.68
CA GLU A 21 20.73 -5.83 10.81
C GLU A 21 21.33 -4.51 11.30
N THR A 22 22.23 -3.92 10.49
CA THR A 22 22.88 -2.66 10.84
C THR A 22 21.81 -1.60 11.05
N LYS A 23 21.73 -1.04 12.25
CA LYS A 23 20.78 0.02 12.60
C LYS A 23 20.97 1.17 11.61
N ILE A 24 19.94 1.46 10.85
CA ILE A 24 19.94 2.59 9.91
C ILE A 24 19.82 3.87 10.74
N GLU A 25 20.84 4.73 10.65
CA GLU A 25 20.88 6.00 11.38
C GLU A 25 20.52 7.16 10.45
N THR A 26 19.74 8.10 10.96
CA THR A 26 19.40 9.32 10.24
C THR A 26 20.64 10.20 10.04
N LEU A 27 20.82 10.71 8.85
CA LEU A 27 21.94 11.58 8.46
C LEU A 27 22.09 12.76 9.45
N ALA A 28 23.30 12.97 9.94
CA ALA A 28 23.57 13.99 10.95
C ALA A 28 23.54 15.40 10.36
N THR A 29 23.04 16.38 11.11
CA THR A 29 23.11 17.80 10.76
C THR A 29 24.53 18.21 10.44
N GLY A 30 24.73 18.95 9.34
CA GLY A 30 26.03 19.37 8.82
C GLY A 30 26.69 18.36 7.89
N ALA A 31 26.20 17.11 7.79
CA ALA A 31 26.70 16.14 6.83
C ALA A 31 26.41 16.57 5.39
N ALA A 32 27.28 16.12 4.47
CA ALA A 32 27.01 16.32 3.03
C ALA A 32 25.84 15.45 2.56
N ALA A 33 25.08 15.93 1.60
CA ALA A 33 24.05 15.15 0.95
C ALA A 33 24.67 13.89 0.30
N PRO A 34 24.23 12.69 0.64
CA PRO A 34 24.60 11.49 -0.10
C PRO A 34 24.18 11.62 -1.56
N ASP A 35 25.08 11.23 -2.48
CA ASP A 35 24.79 11.25 -3.91
C ASP A 35 23.75 10.21 -4.28
N PHE A 36 22.97 10.45 -5.33
CA PHE A 36 22.01 9.50 -5.86
C PHE A 36 21.88 9.63 -7.39
N THR A 37 21.50 8.53 -8.02
CA THR A 37 20.97 8.49 -9.39
C THR A 37 19.85 7.45 -9.38
N LEU A 38 18.61 7.91 -9.58
CA LEU A 38 17.40 7.12 -9.42
C LEU A 38 16.41 7.34 -10.55
N PRO A 39 15.63 6.31 -10.94
CA PRO A 39 14.58 6.43 -11.94
C PRO A 39 13.42 7.28 -11.41
N GLY A 40 13.01 8.27 -12.19
CA GLY A 40 11.85 9.10 -11.95
C GLY A 40 10.58 8.55 -12.61
N VAL A 41 9.43 8.84 -12.01
CA VAL A 41 8.12 8.44 -12.55
C VAL A 41 7.81 9.09 -13.91
N ASP A 42 8.52 10.15 -14.25
CA ASP A 42 8.47 10.87 -15.54
C ASP A 42 9.27 10.17 -16.66
N GLY A 43 9.92 9.03 -16.36
CA GLY A 43 10.72 8.25 -17.29
C GLY A 43 12.16 8.75 -17.46
N ARG A 44 12.60 9.69 -16.64
CA ARG A 44 13.96 10.22 -16.61
C ARG A 44 14.68 9.72 -15.35
N ASP A 45 15.97 9.43 -15.48
CA ASP A 45 16.85 9.28 -14.32
C ASP A 45 17.25 10.66 -13.78
N TRP A 46 17.20 10.81 -12.48
CA TRP A 46 17.55 12.02 -11.75
C TRP A 46 18.73 11.76 -10.82
N SER A 47 19.65 12.71 -10.78
CA SER A 47 20.80 12.66 -9.88
C SER A 47 20.85 13.88 -8.96
N LEU A 48 21.63 13.80 -7.88
CA LEU A 48 21.90 14.95 -7.02
C LEU A 48 22.46 16.14 -7.83
N GLY A 49 23.26 15.86 -8.88
CA GLY A 49 23.83 16.85 -9.78
C GLY A 49 22.81 17.69 -10.55
N ASP A 50 21.59 17.16 -10.80
CA ASP A 50 20.51 17.90 -11.46
C ASP A 50 19.99 19.07 -10.62
N PHE A 51 20.28 19.08 -9.34
CA PHE A 51 19.85 20.10 -8.39
C PHE A 51 20.99 21.07 -7.99
N ARG A 52 22.18 21.01 -8.65
CA ARG A 52 23.36 21.80 -8.27
C ARG A 52 23.11 23.31 -8.19
N GLU A 53 22.22 23.86 -9.01
CA GLU A 53 21.88 25.27 -9.04
C GLU A 53 20.88 25.69 -7.94
N ALA A 54 20.36 24.77 -7.17
CA ALA A 54 19.42 25.08 -6.09
C ALA A 54 20.13 25.76 -4.91
N LYS A 55 19.62 26.89 -4.45
CA LYS A 55 20.07 27.54 -3.21
C LYS A 55 19.74 26.69 -1.99
N VAL A 56 18.58 26.03 -2.03
CA VAL A 56 18.13 25.10 -1.01
C VAL A 56 17.56 23.87 -1.71
N LEU A 57 17.99 22.68 -1.32
CA LEU A 57 17.46 21.41 -1.79
C LEU A 57 16.67 20.72 -0.68
N VAL A 58 15.45 20.34 -0.98
CA VAL A 58 14.59 19.51 -0.11
C VAL A 58 14.50 18.12 -0.69
N VAL A 59 14.98 17.12 0.05
CA VAL A 59 14.79 15.70 -0.24
C VAL A 59 13.69 15.17 0.68
N VAL A 60 12.62 14.63 0.11
CA VAL A 60 11.47 14.13 0.87
C VAL A 60 11.36 12.62 0.66
N PHE A 61 11.56 11.85 1.72
CA PHE A 61 11.21 10.43 1.68
C PHE A 61 9.72 10.27 1.92
N THR A 62 9.03 9.74 0.92
CA THR A 62 7.57 9.54 0.92
C THR A 62 7.20 8.25 0.21
N CYS A 63 5.94 7.84 0.23
CA CYS A 63 5.49 6.64 -0.47
C CYS A 63 4.01 6.76 -0.83
N VAL A 64 3.51 5.82 -1.63
CA VAL A 64 2.14 5.87 -2.16
C VAL A 64 1.12 5.32 -1.16
N HIS A 65 1.42 4.18 -0.49
CA HIS A 65 0.43 3.49 0.33
C HIS A 65 0.10 4.18 1.66
N CYS A 66 1.03 5.00 2.19
CA CYS A 66 0.91 5.56 3.53
C CYS A 66 -0.14 6.68 3.60
N PRO A 67 -1.23 6.54 4.38
CA PRO A 67 -2.24 7.59 4.49
C PRO A 67 -1.69 8.91 5.04
N THR A 68 -0.74 8.84 5.97
CA THR A 68 -0.04 10.04 6.46
C THR A 68 0.74 10.73 5.34
N ALA A 69 1.50 9.98 4.51
CA ALA A 69 2.20 10.58 3.37
C ALA A 69 1.22 11.23 2.37
N GLN A 70 0.11 10.56 2.08
CA GLN A 70 -0.95 11.09 1.21
C GLN A 70 -1.54 12.41 1.74
N SER A 71 -1.69 12.57 3.05
CA SER A 71 -2.22 13.80 3.66
C SER A 71 -1.30 15.01 3.47
N TYR A 72 -0.02 14.79 3.12
CA TYR A 72 0.97 15.84 2.88
C TYR A 72 1.21 16.19 1.41
N GLU A 73 0.65 15.44 0.46
CA GLU A 73 0.90 15.65 -0.98
C GLU A 73 0.57 17.07 -1.43
N GLU A 74 -0.61 17.58 -1.10
CA GLU A 74 -1.02 18.94 -1.46
C GLU A 74 -0.16 20.00 -0.79
N ARG A 75 0.26 19.77 0.47
CA ARG A 75 1.16 20.69 1.20
C ARG A 75 2.55 20.76 0.55
N LEU A 76 3.07 19.60 0.08
CA LEU A 76 4.34 19.55 -0.65
C LEU A 76 4.24 20.26 -2.00
N LYS A 77 3.16 20.04 -2.76
CA LYS A 77 2.92 20.75 -4.03
C LYS A 77 2.88 22.26 -3.80
N LYS A 78 2.23 22.68 -2.73
CA LYS A 78 2.15 24.08 -2.35
C LYS A 78 3.52 24.66 -1.95
N VAL A 79 4.37 23.88 -1.25
CA VAL A 79 5.75 24.29 -0.96
C VAL A 79 6.53 24.51 -2.26
N VAL A 80 6.45 23.57 -3.21
CA VAL A 80 7.11 23.73 -4.51
C VAL A 80 6.68 25.02 -5.20
N GLU A 81 5.38 25.29 -5.26
CA GLU A 81 4.83 26.47 -5.93
C GLU A 81 5.25 27.78 -5.24
N ASP A 82 5.14 27.83 -3.91
CA ASP A 82 5.44 29.04 -3.12
C ASP A 82 6.93 29.45 -3.19
N TYR A 83 7.85 28.44 -3.32
CA TYR A 83 9.29 28.67 -3.28
C TYR A 83 10.01 28.54 -4.65
N LYS A 84 9.30 28.21 -5.75
CA LYS A 84 9.90 27.93 -7.06
C LYS A 84 10.82 29.03 -7.60
N ASN A 85 10.49 30.30 -7.32
CA ASN A 85 11.24 31.47 -7.80
C ASN A 85 12.32 31.94 -6.83
N GLN A 86 12.48 31.26 -5.69
CA GLN A 86 13.42 31.63 -4.62
C GLN A 86 14.68 30.75 -4.63
N GLY A 87 14.76 29.80 -5.58
CA GLY A 87 15.91 28.91 -5.71
C GLY A 87 15.80 27.64 -4.86
N VAL A 88 14.60 27.32 -4.35
CA VAL A 88 14.31 26.04 -3.68
C VAL A 88 13.95 25.00 -4.73
N LYS A 89 14.53 23.82 -4.59
CA LYS A 89 14.13 22.62 -5.35
C LYS A 89 13.69 21.52 -4.39
N VAL A 90 12.68 20.77 -4.79
CA VAL A 90 12.13 19.63 -4.04
C VAL A 90 12.24 18.39 -4.90
N VAL A 91 12.70 17.31 -4.32
CA VAL A 91 12.68 15.97 -4.90
C VAL A 91 12.12 14.98 -3.88
N ALA A 92 11.19 14.14 -4.31
CA ALA A 92 10.62 13.08 -3.48
C ALA A 92 11.25 11.74 -3.87
N ILE A 93 11.50 10.88 -2.88
CA ILE A 93 12.07 9.54 -3.06
C ILE A 93 11.21 8.54 -2.32
N SER A 94 10.78 7.46 -2.99
CA SER A 94 10.16 6.31 -2.35
C SER A 94 11.24 5.32 -1.94
N PRO A 95 11.39 5.07 -0.62
CA PRO A 95 12.40 4.14 -0.10
C PRO A 95 11.88 2.71 0.03
N ASN A 96 10.59 2.47 -0.22
CA ASN A 96 9.92 1.22 0.13
C ASN A 96 10.14 0.14 -0.92
N ASP A 97 10.57 -1.06 -0.48
CA ASP A 97 10.46 -2.27 -1.28
C ASP A 97 8.99 -2.72 -1.32
N PRO A 98 8.36 -2.80 -2.50
CA PRO A 98 6.96 -3.23 -2.64
C PRO A 98 6.69 -4.63 -2.07
N LYS A 99 7.69 -5.51 -2.07
CA LYS A 99 7.59 -6.87 -1.50
C LYS A 99 7.56 -6.88 0.02
N SER A 100 7.92 -5.77 0.63
CA SER A 100 7.96 -5.58 2.09
C SER A 100 6.72 -4.88 2.64
N VAL A 101 5.69 -4.69 1.80
CA VAL A 101 4.38 -4.14 2.18
C VAL A 101 3.36 -5.28 2.28
N ARG A 102 2.75 -5.47 3.45
CA ARG A 102 1.67 -6.46 3.60
C ARG A 102 0.38 -5.93 3.00
N LEU A 103 -0.46 -6.83 2.48
CA LEU A 103 -1.74 -6.44 1.87
C LEU A 103 -2.67 -5.70 2.85
N ASP A 104 -2.71 -6.07 4.12
CA ASP A 104 -3.54 -5.40 5.13
C ASP A 104 -3.06 -3.97 5.47
N GLU A 105 -1.80 -3.63 5.18
CA GLU A 105 -1.29 -2.26 5.28
C GLU A 105 -1.82 -1.36 4.16
N LEU A 106 -2.27 -1.96 3.05
CA LEU A 106 -2.90 -1.27 1.92
C LEU A 106 -4.39 -0.96 2.12
N GLY A 107 -4.97 -1.31 3.27
CA GLY A 107 -6.39 -1.16 3.53
C GLY A 107 -6.95 0.29 3.48
N TYR A 108 -6.10 1.31 3.31
CA TYR A 108 -6.46 2.73 3.25
C TYR A 108 -6.14 3.36 1.89
N THR A 109 -5.72 2.57 0.93
CA THR A 109 -5.27 3.03 -0.39
C THR A 109 -5.75 2.11 -1.51
N ASP A 110 -5.81 2.63 -2.71
CA ASP A 110 -6.08 1.91 -3.96
C ASP A 110 -4.81 1.43 -4.67
N LEU A 111 -3.64 1.97 -4.28
CA LEU A 111 -2.34 1.72 -4.87
C LEU A 111 -1.34 1.25 -3.82
N GLY A 112 -0.40 0.40 -4.24
CA GLY A 112 0.77 0.00 -3.45
C GLY A 112 1.95 0.96 -3.65
N ASP A 113 3.17 0.44 -3.41
CA ASP A 113 4.43 1.20 -3.57
C ASP A 113 5.27 0.74 -4.76
N SER A 114 4.69 -0.02 -5.72
CA SER A 114 5.41 -0.37 -6.93
C SER A 114 5.72 0.87 -7.77
N PHE A 115 6.78 0.79 -8.59
CA PHE A 115 7.10 1.89 -9.50
C PHE A 115 5.97 2.22 -10.48
N ALA A 116 5.15 1.21 -10.85
CA ALA A 116 3.95 1.41 -11.65
C ALA A 116 2.88 2.21 -10.87
N ASP A 117 2.63 1.86 -9.61
CA ASP A 117 1.69 2.57 -8.73
C ASP A 117 2.13 4.02 -8.49
N MET A 118 3.44 4.25 -8.31
CA MET A 118 4.00 5.60 -8.16
C MET A 118 3.70 6.48 -9.40
N LYS A 119 3.83 5.92 -10.62
CA LYS A 119 3.50 6.62 -11.87
C LYS A 119 2.02 7.00 -11.93
N ILE A 120 1.14 6.08 -11.55
CA ILE A 120 -0.30 6.30 -11.49
C ILE A 120 -0.60 7.42 -10.47
N ARG A 121 -0.06 7.31 -9.24
CA ARG A 121 -0.28 8.28 -8.16
C ARG A 121 0.20 9.67 -8.55
N ALA A 122 1.41 9.79 -9.07
CA ALA A 122 2.00 11.07 -9.49
C ALA A 122 1.15 11.76 -10.57
N LYS A 123 0.64 10.98 -11.53
CA LYS A 123 -0.28 11.48 -12.57
C LYS A 123 -1.61 11.92 -11.97
N ASP A 124 -2.25 11.10 -11.16
CA ASP A 124 -3.58 11.35 -10.58
C ASP A 124 -3.58 12.57 -9.66
N GLN A 125 -2.49 12.75 -8.89
CA GLN A 125 -2.34 13.87 -7.97
C GLN A 125 -1.60 15.07 -8.59
N ALA A 126 -1.26 15.00 -9.89
CA ALA A 126 -0.56 16.05 -10.62
C ALA A 126 0.66 16.59 -9.85
N PHE A 127 1.59 15.69 -9.47
CA PHE A 127 2.80 16.07 -8.75
C PHE A 127 3.64 17.06 -9.58
N ASN A 128 4.04 18.14 -8.94
CA ASN A 128 4.84 19.22 -9.55
C ASN A 128 6.32 19.18 -9.12
N PHE A 129 6.78 18.01 -8.67
CA PHE A 129 8.16 17.71 -8.27
C PHE A 129 8.58 16.33 -8.80
N PRO A 130 9.89 16.08 -9.03
CA PRO A 130 10.39 14.75 -9.35
C PRO A 130 10.05 13.75 -8.22
N PHE A 131 9.53 12.57 -8.60
CA PHE A 131 9.26 11.48 -7.69
C PHE A 131 10.06 10.26 -8.13
N LEU A 132 11.02 9.82 -7.30
CA LEU A 132 12.05 8.86 -7.63
C LEU A 132 11.84 7.56 -6.84
N PHE A 133 12.31 6.45 -7.41
CA PHE A 133 12.18 5.13 -6.81
C PHE A 133 13.53 4.54 -6.43
N ASP A 134 13.71 4.20 -5.15
CA ASP A 134 14.89 3.51 -4.60
C ASP A 134 14.55 2.19 -3.89
N GLY A 135 13.28 1.77 -3.96
CA GLY A 135 12.78 0.63 -3.19
C GLY A 135 13.39 -0.73 -3.53
N GLU A 136 13.99 -0.92 -4.72
CA GLU A 136 14.64 -2.17 -5.08
C GLU A 136 16.05 -2.29 -4.49
N THR A 137 16.80 -1.20 -4.50
CA THR A 137 18.20 -1.17 -4.05
C THR A 137 18.36 -0.66 -2.63
N GLU A 138 17.52 0.30 -2.23
CA GLU A 138 17.54 1.01 -0.94
C GLU A 138 18.89 1.70 -0.62
N THR A 139 19.82 1.70 -1.55
CA THR A 139 21.20 2.14 -1.32
C THR A 139 21.26 3.59 -0.90
N PHE A 140 20.52 4.45 -1.60
CA PHE A 140 20.48 5.88 -1.34
C PHE A 140 19.63 6.20 -0.12
N SER A 141 18.48 5.56 0.01
CA SER A 141 17.60 5.74 1.17
C SER A 141 18.29 5.36 2.47
N ARG A 142 19.08 4.27 2.47
CA ARG A 142 19.86 3.85 3.65
C ARG A 142 20.93 4.87 4.05
N ALA A 143 21.54 5.56 3.09
CA ALA A 143 22.54 6.59 3.37
C ALA A 143 21.95 7.85 4.01
N TYR A 144 20.68 8.18 3.73
CA TYR A 144 19.94 9.26 4.38
C TYR A 144 19.34 8.84 5.72
N GLY A 145 18.97 7.58 5.86
CA GLY A 145 18.37 7.00 7.06
C GLY A 145 17.01 7.60 7.43
N PRO A 146 16.01 7.66 6.51
CA PRO A 146 14.67 8.07 6.88
C PRO A 146 14.06 7.05 7.85
N VAL A 147 13.26 7.53 8.82
CA VAL A 147 12.65 6.67 9.84
C VAL A 147 11.17 6.39 9.60
N ALA A 148 10.51 7.26 8.83
CA ALA A 148 9.10 7.14 8.46
C ALA A 148 8.84 7.87 7.15
N THR A 149 7.63 7.74 6.60
CA THR A 149 7.12 8.56 5.49
C THR A 149 5.92 9.39 5.94
N PRO A 150 5.95 10.76 5.73
CA PRO A 150 7.01 11.53 5.11
C PRO A 150 8.14 11.89 6.09
N HIS A 151 9.41 11.97 5.59
CA HIS A 151 10.56 12.51 6.31
C HIS A 151 11.33 13.45 5.39
N VAL A 152 11.58 14.68 5.79
CA VAL A 152 12.26 15.68 4.96
C VAL A 152 13.69 15.94 5.43
N PHE A 153 14.58 16.20 4.46
CA PHE A 153 15.97 16.60 4.64
C PHE A 153 16.21 17.86 3.82
N VAL A 154 16.64 18.93 4.47
CA VAL A 154 16.85 20.24 3.84
C VAL A 154 18.33 20.56 3.83
N PHE A 155 18.86 20.80 2.63
CA PHE A 155 20.27 21.08 2.38
C PHE A 155 20.44 22.52 1.88
N ASP A 156 21.50 23.18 2.33
CA ASP A 156 21.92 24.48 1.81
C ASP A 156 22.58 24.40 0.41
N ALA A 157 23.13 25.55 -0.07
CA ALA A 157 23.78 25.62 -1.36
C ALA A 157 25.04 24.74 -1.46
N GLU A 158 25.75 24.52 -0.34
CA GLU A 158 26.92 23.65 -0.22
C GLU A 158 26.54 22.18 -0.01
N ARG A 159 25.23 21.85 -0.09
CA ARG A 159 24.69 20.50 0.15
C ARG A 159 25.02 19.97 1.54
N LYS A 160 25.04 20.86 2.54
CA LYS A 160 25.12 20.48 3.94
C LYS A 160 23.72 20.39 4.55
N LEU A 161 23.43 19.30 5.27
CA LEU A 161 22.14 19.12 5.94
C LEU A 161 21.95 20.18 7.03
N ARG A 162 20.84 20.91 6.95
CA ARG A 162 20.49 21.98 7.89
C ARG A 162 19.23 21.70 8.70
N TYR A 163 18.34 20.89 8.12
CA TYR A 163 17.14 20.43 8.82
C TYR A 163 16.82 18.99 8.42
N ALA A 164 16.44 18.16 9.40
CA ALA A 164 15.87 16.84 9.18
C ALA A 164 14.65 16.63 10.08
N GLY A 165 13.49 16.24 9.51
CA GLY A 165 12.30 16.06 10.33
C GLY A 165 10.98 16.02 9.57
N ARG A 166 9.95 16.48 10.24
CA ARG A 166 8.57 16.53 9.73
C ARG A 166 8.36 17.77 8.85
N ILE A 167 7.27 17.75 8.06
CA ILE A 167 6.86 18.90 7.23
C ILE A 167 6.24 20.01 8.12
N ASP A 168 5.36 19.59 9.02
CA ASP A 168 4.74 20.42 10.04
C ASP A 168 4.32 19.58 11.26
N ASP A 169 3.70 20.18 12.27
CA ASP A 169 3.44 19.55 13.56
C ASP A 169 2.12 18.77 13.66
N ALA A 170 1.32 18.72 12.55
CA ALA A 170 0.06 17.98 12.55
C ALA A 170 -0.29 17.37 11.19
N GLU A 171 -0.77 16.12 11.18
CA GLU A 171 -1.25 15.45 9.98
C GLU A 171 -2.46 16.17 9.38
N ARG A 172 -3.42 16.60 10.20
CA ARG A 172 -4.55 17.41 9.76
C ARG A 172 -4.14 18.87 9.63
N GLU A 173 -4.22 19.42 8.41
CA GLU A 173 -3.77 20.78 8.12
C GLU A 173 -4.45 21.85 9.01
N SER A 174 -5.72 21.65 9.37
CA SER A 174 -6.47 22.56 10.24
C SER A 174 -5.93 22.64 11.69
N LEU A 175 -5.10 21.67 12.10
CA LEU A 175 -4.50 21.61 13.43
C LEU A 175 -3.04 22.09 13.45
N VAL A 176 -2.45 22.41 12.27
CA VAL A 176 -1.06 22.85 12.15
C VAL A 176 -0.85 24.18 12.87
N LYS A 177 0.10 24.18 13.81
CA LYS A 177 0.56 25.38 14.56
C LYS A 177 1.98 25.78 14.15
N VAL A 178 2.83 24.80 13.79
CA VAL A 178 4.23 25.01 13.42
C VAL A 178 4.50 24.41 12.05
N ARG A 179 5.01 25.21 11.14
CA ARG A 179 5.35 24.80 9.76
C ARG A 179 6.86 24.59 9.64
N ASP A 180 7.36 23.51 10.27
CA ASP A 180 8.78 23.27 10.48
C ASP A 180 9.61 23.33 9.19
N LEU A 181 9.16 22.67 8.09
CA LEU A 181 9.83 22.74 6.80
C LEU A 181 9.90 24.19 6.27
N ARG A 182 8.80 24.94 6.31
CA ARG A 182 8.77 26.34 5.83
C ARG A 182 9.67 27.23 6.68
N ASN A 183 9.66 27.09 7.97
CA ASN A 183 10.54 27.84 8.87
C ASN A 183 12.02 27.58 8.54
N ALA A 184 12.39 26.32 8.24
CA ALA A 184 13.74 25.99 7.82
C ALA A 184 14.11 26.60 6.46
N LEU A 185 13.19 26.58 5.48
CA LEU A 185 13.38 27.19 4.17
C LEU A 185 13.57 28.71 4.28
N ASP A 186 12.70 29.38 5.03
CA ASP A 186 12.72 30.83 5.21
C ASP A 186 14.03 31.29 5.88
N ALA A 187 14.48 30.56 6.91
CA ALA A 187 15.74 30.84 7.58
C ALA A 187 16.93 30.72 6.61
N LEU A 188 17.03 29.63 5.85
CA LEU A 188 18.13 29.40 4.90
C LEU A 188 18.13 30.43 3.77
N LEU A 189 16.98 30.81 3.24
CA LEU A 189 16.85 31.83 2.21
C LEU A 189 17.25 33.24 2.71
N ALA A 190 17.05 33.49 4.02
CA ALA A 190 17.51 34.72 4.69
C ALA A 190 19.00 34.68 5.09
N GLY A 191 19.72 33.59 4.80
CA GLY A 191 21.14 33.41 5.16
C GLY A 191 21.37 32.97 6.61
N HIS A 192 20.34 32.53 7.30
CA HIS A 192 20.40 32.06 8.71
C HIS A 192 20.33 30.55 8.82
N GLN A 193 20.81 30.00 9.93
CA GLN A 193 20.55 28.60 10.27
C GLN A 193 19.10 28.44 10.79
N PRO A 194 18.42 27.32 10.51
CA PRO A 194 17.14 27.03 11.13
C PRO A 194 17.27 27.02 12.67
N GLU A 195 16.34 27.63 13.37
CA GLU A 195 16.29 27.61 14.84
C GLU A 195 16.19 26.19 15.38
N VAL A 196 15.42 25.33 14.68
CA VAL A 196 15.26 23.90 14.96
C VAL A 196 15.86 23.11 13.82
N ALA A 197 16.99 22.44 14.08
CA ALA A 197 17.69 21.64 13.07
C ALA A 197 17.11 20.22 12.92
N GLN A 198 16.35 19.73 13.90
CA GLN A 198 15.76 18.39 13.87
C GLN A 198 14.45 18.34 14.63
N THR A 199 13.47 17.63 14.06
CA THR A 199 12.18 17.37 14.72
C THR A 199 11.84 15.88 14.69
N ARG A 200 10.97 15.46 15.63
CA ARG A 200 10.44 14.10 15.63
C ARG A 200 9.54 13.89 14.40
N VAL A 201 9.80 12.82 13.65
CA VAL A 201 9.00 12.40 12.50
C VAL A 201 7.86 11.49 12.95
N PHE A 202 6.72 11.59 12.29
CA PHE A 202 5.60 10.67 12.42
C PHE A 202 5.10 10.26 11.03
N GLY A 203 4.51 9.07 10.94
CA GLY A 203 4.05 8.46 9.70
C GLY A 203 4.22 6.95 9.70
N CYS A 204 4.11 6.33 8.53
CA CYS A 204 4.32 4.90 8.37
C CYS A 204 5.83 4.56 8.38
N SER A 205 6.18 3.43 8.99
CA SER A 205 7.58 2.95 8.98
C SER A 205 8.02 2.59 7.57
N ILE A 206 9.30 2.83 7.27
CA ILE A 206 9.90 2.42 5.99
C ILE A 206 9.79 0.90 5.82
N LYS A 207 9.49 0.47 4.60
CA LYS A 207 9.36 -0.93 4.20
C LYS A 207 10.66 -1.41 3.56
N TRP A 208 11.67 -1.58 4.42
CA TRP A 208 12.98 -2.09 3.99
C TRP A 208 12.88 -3.52 3.48
N ALA A 209 13.66 -3.89 2.46
CA ALA A 209 13.67 -5.22 1.82
C ALA A 209 13.89 -6.37 2.81
N GLY A 210 14.60 -6.14 3.91
CA GLY A 210 14.76 -7.11 5.00
C GLY A 210 13.45 -7.56 5.66
N LYS A 211 12.33 -6.89 5.41
CA LYS A 211 11.00 -7.31 5.91
C LYS A 211 10.25 -8.25 4.95
N ALA A 212 10.75 -8.50 3.74
CA ALA A 212 10.07 -9.31 2.73
C ALA A 212 9.75 -10.74 3.23
N ASP A 213 10.67 -11.37 3.99
CA ASP A 213 10.43 -12.69 4.59
C ASP A 213 9.29 -12.67 5.62
N GLN A 214 9.13 -11.58 6.37
CA GLN A 214 8.02 -11.41 7.32
C GLN A 214 6.69 -11.26 6.57
N VAL A 215 6.69 -10.53 5.46
CA VAL A 215 5.51 -10.41 4.58
C VAL A 215 5.15 -11.76 3.98
N LYS A 216 6.15 -12.51 3.49
CA LYS A 216 5.94 -13.87 2.99
C LYS A 216 5.33 -14.77 4.07
N ALA A 217 5.88 -14.78 5.27
CA ALA A 217 5.33 -15.57 6.39
C ALA A 217 3.88 -15.18 6.74
N TRP A 218 3.56 -13.89 6.65
CA TRP A 218 2.19 -13.41 6.82
C TRP A 218 1.25 -13.92 5.71
N MET A 219 1.71 -13.92 4.45
CA MET A 219 0.95 -14.48 3.31
C MET A 219 0.76 -15.98 3.46
N ASP A 220 1.82 -16.73 3.78
CA ASP A 220 1.77 -18.19 3.99
C ASP A 220 0.75 -18.55 5.10
N LYS A 221 0.65 -17.72 6.16
CA LYS A 221 -0.36 -17.88 7.21
C LYS A 221 -1.77 -17.60 6.70
N ALA A 222 -1.96 -16.55 5.90
CA ALA A 222 -3.24 -16.22 5.29
C ALA A 222 -3.71 -17.30 4.31
N ASP A 223 -2.77 -17.97 3.61
CA ASP A 223 -3.07 -19.09 2.71
C ASP A 223 -3.54 -20.35 3.43
N GLN A 224 -3.26 -20.49 4.74
CA GLN A 224 -3.69 -21.61 5.57
C GLN A 224 -5.06 -21.37 6.25
N GLU A 225 -5.68 -20.21 6.03
CA GLU A 225 -7.00 -19.94 6.58
C GLU A 225 -8.05 -20.91 6.03
N SER A 226 -9.01 -21.27 6.88
CA SER A 226 -10.09 -22.19 6.51
C SER A 226 -10.96 -21.61 5.40
N VAL A 227 -11.21 -22.39 4.37
CA VAL A 227 -12.10 -22.07 3.25
C VAL A 227 -13.36 -22.90 3.34
N THR A 228 -14.52 -22.25 3.33
CA THR A 228 -15.83 -22.89 3.38
C THR A 228 -16.73 -22.36 2.27
N VAL A 229 -17.77 -23.12 1.94
CA VAL A 229 -18.86 -22.68 1.07
C VAL A 229 -20.19 -23.15 1.63
N ASP A 230 -21.11 -22.21 1.84
CA ASP A 230 -22.45 -22.47 2.37
C ASP A 230 -23.50 -22.37 1.25
N LEU A 231 -24.57 -23.13 1.39
CA LEU A 231 -25.72 -23.01 0.48
C LEU A 231 -26.51 -21.75 0.82
N ALA A 232 -26.95 -21.02 -0.22
CA ALA A 232 -27.75 -19.81 -0.10
C ALA A 232 -29.05 -19.91 -0.93
N ASP A 233 -30.16 -19.61 -0.30
CA ASP A 233 -31.46 -19.46 -0.93
C ASP A 233 -31.77 -18.01 -1.30
N ALA A 234 -32.94 -17.79 -1.87
CA ALA A 234 -33.41 -16.45 -2.28
C ALA A 234 -33.53 -15.47 -1.08
N ALA A 235 -33.85 -15.97 0.10
CA ALA A 235 -33.97 -15.13 1.30
C ALA A 235 -32.60 -14.63 1.74
N ALA A 236 -31.59 -15.51 1.74
CA ALA A 236 -30.20 -15.16 2.05
C ALA A 236 -29.63 -14.11 1.07
N LEU A 237 -29.94 -14.23 -0.23
CA LEU A 237 -29.47 -13.25 -1.23
C LEU A 237 -30.19 -11.90 -1.10
N LYS A 238 -31.50 -11.89 -0.79
CA LYS A 238 -32.23 -10.65 -0.50
C LYS A 238 -31.67 -9.94 0.73
N ALA A 239 -31.37 -10.68 1.79
CA ALA A 239 -30.74 -10.13 3.00
C ALA A 239 -29.33 -9.58 2.69
N LEU A 240 -28.53 -10.31 1.89
CA LEU A 240 -27.22 -9.87 1.43
C LEU A 240 -27.33 -8.54 0.67
N ARG A 241 -28.34 -8.38 -0.18
CA ARG A 241 -28.60 -7.19 -0.98
C ARG A 241 -29.12 -6.02 -0.16
N ALA A 242 -29.98 -6.27 0.84
CA ALA A 242 -30.60 -5.24 1.67
C ALA A 242 -29.61 -4.46 2.52
N GLY A 243 -28.48 -5.08 2.90
CA GLY A 243 -27.44 -4.42 3.69
C GLY A 243 -27.90 -4.19 5.14
N GLU A 244 -27.99 -5.23 5.94
CA GLU A 244 -28.20 -5.09 7.38
C GLU A 244 -26.85 -4.97 8.09
N GLY A 245 -26.46 -3.75 8.48
CA GLY A 245 -25.21 -3.54 9.23
C GLY A 245 -24.51 -2.21 8.96
N SER A 246 -23.29 -2.08 9.47
CA SER A 246 -22.43 -0.88 9.31
C SER A 246 -21.36 -1.01 8.23
N LYS A 247 -21.22 -2.18 7.60
CA LYS A 247 -20.10 -2.48 6.70
C LYS A 247 -20.42 -2.18 5.24
N VAL A 248 -19.42 -1.69 4.54
CA VAL A 248 -19.38 -1.71 3.07
C VAL A 248 -19.23 -3.16 2.61
N ARG A 249 -20.06 -3.60 1.66
CA ARG A 249 -20.09 -5.01 1.23
C ARG A 249 -19.79 -5.14 -0.25
N LEU A 250 -18.78 -5.94 -0.58
CA LEU A 250 -18.51 -6.39 -1.93
C LEU A 250 -19.22 -7.73 -2.17
N VAL A 251 -19.94 -7.86 -3.27
CA VAL A 251 -20.55 -9.10 -3.71
C VAL A 251 -20.08 -9.40 -5.12
N ASN A 252 -19.55 -10.61 -5.34
CA ASN A 252 -19.14 -11.07 -6.67
C ASN A 252 -19.88 -12.37 -7.01
N PHE A 253 -20.52 -12.41 -8.18
CA PHE A 253 -21.17 -13.59 -8.74
C PHE A 253 -20.26 -14.23 -9.78
N TRP A 254 -20.05 -15.53 -9.65
CA TRP A 254 -19.07 -16.27 -10.42
C TRP A 254 -19.48 -17.75 -10.61
N ALA A 255 -18.73 -18.50 -11.42
CA ALA A 255 -18.85 -19.96 -11.48
C ALA A 255 -17.51 -20.58 -11.94
N THR A 256 -17.31 -21.86 -11.64
CA THR A 256 -16.10 -22.61 -12.03
C THR A 256 -15.94 -22.75 -13.54
N TRP A 257 -17.05 -22.78 -14.28
CA TRP A 257 -17.10 -22.85 -15.76
C TRP A 257 -17.00 -21.47 -16.44
N CYS A 258 -17.03 -20.39 -15.69
CA CYS A 258 -16.92 -19.02 -16.21
C CYS A 258 -15.44 -18.62 -16.31
N GLY A 259 -14.88 -18.69 -17.53
CA GLY A 259 -13.46 -18.39 -17.77
C GLY A 259 -12.98 -17.03 -17.24
N PRO A 260 -13.66 -15.90 -17.57
CA PRO A 260 -13.30 -14.59 -17.01
C PRO A 260 -13.37 -14.54 -15.48
N CYS A 261 -14.38 -15.20 -14.87
CA CYS A 261 -14.50 -15.26 -13.41
C CYS A 261 -13.28 -15.94 -12.76
N VAL A 262 -12.84 -17.05 -13.32
CA VAL A 262 -11.67 -17.80 -12.86
C VAL A 262 -10.39 -16.96 -13.00
N ALA A 263 -10.28 -16.19 -14.09
CA ALA A 263 -9.12 -15.35 -14.35
C ALA A 263 -8.98 -14.19 -13.34
N GLU A 264 -10.09 -13.54 -12.95
CA GLU A 264 -10.07 -12.41 -12.02
C GLU A 264 -9.99 -12.81 -10.53
N PHE A 265 -10.25 -14.09 -10.20
CA PHE A 265 -10.40 -14.54 -8.82
C PHE A 265 -9.19 -14.28 -7.92
N PRO A 266 -7.92 -14.45 -8.38
CA PRO A 266 -6.76 -14.09 -7.57
C PRO A 266 -6.73 -12.62 -7.14
N GLU A 267 -7.12 -11.69 -8.01
CA GLU A 267 -7.22 -10.25 -7.69
C GLU A 267 -8.31 -9.97 -6.66
N LEU A 268 -9.42 -10.69 -6.72
CA LEU A 268 -10.50 -10.60 -5.74
C LEU A 268 -10.02 -11.06 -4.35
N VAL A 269 -9.23 -12.13 -4.26
CA VAL A 269 -8.63 -12.60 -3.00
C VAL A 269 -7.65 -11.55 -2.44
N GLU A 270 -6.84 -10.93 -3.30
CA GLU A 270 -5.95 -9.83 -2.91
C GLU A 270 -6.75 -8.65 -2.33
N ILE A 271 -7.80 -8.20 -3.02
CA ILE A 271 -8.70 -7.13 -2.59
C ILE A 271 -9.32 -7.46 -1.22
N PHE A 272 -9.79 -8.70 -1.03
CA PHE A 272 -10.27 -9.13 0.28
C PHE A 272 -9.21 -8.97 1.37
N ARG A 273 -7.99 -9.44 1.13
CA ARG A 273 -6.89 -9.35 2.10
C ARG A 273 -6.48 -7.91 2.40
N MET A 274 -6.58 -7.00 1.42
CA MET A 274 -6.30 -5.58 1.62
C MET A 274 -7.31 -4.94 2.58
N TYR A 275 -8.60 -5.20 2.42
CA TYR A 275 -9.64 -4.43 3.09
C TYR A 275 -10.33 -5.15 4.25
N ARG A 276 -10.12 -6.46 4.46
CA ARG A 276 -10.81 -7.26 5.51
C ARG A 276 -10.63 -6.75 6.94
N GLY A 277 -9.58 -5.96 7.20
CA GLY A 277 -9.32 -5.30 8.49
C GLY A 277 -10.12 -4.02 8.72
N ARG A 278 -10.92 -3.58 7.73
CA ARG A 278 -11.77 -2.39 7.77
C ARG A 278 -13.23 -2.78 7.99
N GLU A 279 -14.12 -1.77 8.10
CA GLU A 279 -15.58 -1.98 8.07
C GLU A 279 -16.04 -2.45 6.66
N PHE A 280 -15.50 -3.59 6.25
CA PHE A 280 -15.63 -4.19 4.94
C PHE A 280 -15.98 -5.67 5.05
N GLU A 281 -16.89 -6.13 4.21
CA GLU A 281 -17.26 -7.52 4.04
C GLU A 281 -17.16 -7.90 2.56
N PHE A 282 -16.60 -9.08 2.26
CA PHE A 282 -16.63 -9.61 0.91
C PHE A 282 -17.33 -10.96 0.91
N VAL A 283 -18.33 -11.09 0.02
CA VAL A 283 -19.11 -12.30 -0.19
C VAL A 283 -19.02 -12.71 -1.65
N THR A 284 -18.62 -13.94 -1.92
CA THR A 284 -18.74 -14.53 -3.26
C THR A 284 -19.99 -15.39 -3.34
N VAL A 285 -20.67 -15.39 -4.49
CA VAL A 285 -21.86 -16.20 -4.75
C VAL A 285 -21.60 -17.03 -6.02
N SER A 286 -21.44 -18.33 -5.85
CA SER A 286 -21.29 -19.25 -6.97
C SER A 286 -22.64 -19.56 -7.60
N ALA A 287 -22.71 -19.42 -8.94
CA ALA A 287 -23.84 -19.83 -9.75
C ALA A 287 -23.72 -21.28 -10.25
N ASN A 288 -22.82 -22.08 -9.73
CA ASN A 288 -22.74 -23.52 -9.97
C ASN A 288 -24.04 -24.23 -9.49
N TYR A 289 -24.25 -25.46 -9.93
CA TYR A 289 -25.35 -26.28 -9.40
C TYR A 289 -25.03 -26.79 -7.99
N PRO A 290 -26.06 -27.06 -7.14
CA PRO A 290 -25.82 -27.49 -5.75
C PRO A 290 -25.01 -28.77 -5.61
N ASP A 291 -25.11 -29.72 -6.55
CA ASP A 291 -24.34 -30.96 -6.60
C ASP A 291 -22.86 -30.76 -7.00
N GLU A 292 -22.53 -29.63 -7.59
CA GLU A 292 -21.13 -29.22 -7.89
C GLU A 292 -20.40 -28.57 -6.68
N LYS A 293 -21.00 -28.60 -5.47
CA LYS A 293 -20.39 -28.04 -4.26
C LYS A 293 -18.95 -28.51 -4.01
N PRO A 294 -18.59 -29.80 -4.22
CA PRO A 294 -17.21 -30.27 -4.03
C PRO A 294 -16.21 -29.57 -4.99
N GLU A 295 -16.57 -29.35 -6.25
CA GLU A 295 -15.76 -28.68 -7.26
C GLU A 295 -15.58 -27.21 -6.92
N VAL A 296 -16.65 -26.53 -6.48
CA VAL A 296 -16.62 -25.15 -6.02
C VAL A 296 -15.68 -25.01 -4.83
N LEU A 297 -15.81 -25.87 -3.80
CA LEU A 297 -14.93 -25.84 -2.63
C LEU A 297 -13.48 -26.13 -3.01
N LYS A 298 -13.22 -27.09 -3.90
CA LYS A 298 -11.88 -27.38 -4.40
C LYS A 298 -11.24 -26.16 -5.09
N PHE A 299 -12.01 -25.46 -5.92
CA PHE A 299 -11.54 -24.22 -6.56
C PHE A 299 -11.23 -23.13 -5.53
N LEU A 300 -12.16 -22.83 -4.63
CA LEU A 300 -12.00 -21.81 -3.59
C LEU A 300 -10.78 -22.11 -2.69
N THR A 301 -10.58 -23.37 -2.33
CA THR A 301 -9.41 -23.80 -1.54
C THR A 301 -8.11 -23.56 -2.30
N LYS A 302 -8.07 -23.88 -3.61
CA LYS A 302 -6.90 -23.61 -4.47
C LYS A 302 -6.60 -22.11 -4.57
N GLN A 303 -7.63 -21.26 -4.51
CA GLN A 303 -7.49 -19.79 -4.55
C GLN A 303 -7.26 -19.18 -3.16
N HIS A 304 -7.21 -19.99 -2.08
CA HIS A 304 -7.10 -19.49 -0.69
C HIS A 304 -8.19 -18.47 -0.32
N ALA A 305 -9.40 -18.70 -0.81
CA ALA A 305 -10.55 -17.79 -0.72
C ALA A 305 -11.23 -17.90 0.64
N SER A 306 -10.62 -17.35 1.69
CA SER A 306 -11.11 -17.41 3.07
C SER A 306 -12.22 -16.39 3.41
N MET A 307 -12.67 -15.58 2.42
CA MET A 307 -13.86 -14.77 2.58
C MET A 307 -15.12 -15.62 2.69
N LYS A 308 -16.26 -15.00 2.94
CA LYS A 308 -17.56 -15.68 2.93
C LYS A 308 -17.92 -16.13 1.51
N ASN A 309 -18.09 -17.44 1.31
CA ASN A 309 -18.45 -17.99 0.02
C ASN A 309 -19.81 -18.69 0.11
N LEU A 310 -20.69 -18.35 -0.84
CA LEU A 310 -22.02 -18.90 -0.96
C LEU A 310 -22.14 -19.67 -2.28
N LEU A 311 -22.94 -20.74 -2.28
CA LEU A 311 -23.35 -21.48 -3.46
C LEU A 311 -24.87 -21.40 -3.56
N TRP A 312 -25.38 -20.99 -4.71
CA TRP A 312 -26.81 -20.96 -4.97
C TRP A 312 -27.45 -22.35 -4.81
N ASN A 313 -28.48 -22.43 -3.96
CA ASN A 313 -29.14 -23.68 -3.60
C ASN A 313 -30.32 -24.06 -4.52
N SER A 314 -30.19 -23.81 -5.84
CA SER A 314 -31.18 -24.15 -6.84
C SER A 314 -30.56 -24.31 -8.21
N THR A 315 -31.21 -25.04 -9.09
CA THR A 315 -30.88 -25.15 -10.52
C THR A 315 -31.45 -24.00 -11.35
N ASP A 316 -32.36 -23.21 -10.77
CA ASP A 316 -33.02 -22.08 -11.43
C ASP A 316 -32.09 -20.84 -11.37
N LYS A 317 -31.53 -20.45 -12.52
CA LYS A 317 -30.65 -19.30 -12.67
C LYS A 317 -31.42 -17.96 -12.76
N ASP A 318 -32.65 -18.00 -13.24
CA ASP A 318 -33.49 -16.81 -13.31
C ASP A 318 -33.91 -16.41 -11.88
N ALA A 319 -34.27 -17.38 -11.05
CA ALA A 319 -34.52 -17.15 -9.63
C ALA A 319 -33.30 -16.61 -8.86
N LEU A 320 -32.07 -16.99 -9.25
CA LEU A 320 -30.84 -16.42 -8.68
C LEU A 320 -30.74 -14.91 -9.00
N ALA A 321 -30.97 -14.52 -10.26
CA ALA A 321 -30.92 -13.14 -10.69
C ALA A 321 -32.03 -12.30 -10.04
N GLU A 322 -33.26 -12.82 -9.99
CA GLU A 322 -34.41 -12.16 -9.34
C GLU A 322 -34.19 -11.96 -7.84
N ALA A 323 -33.61 -12.94 -7.16
CA ALA A 323 -33.34 -12.87 -5.72
C ALA A 323 -32.37 -11.75 -5.36
N PHE A 324 -31.38 -11.45 -6.22
CA PHE A 324 -30.42 -10.38 -5.97
C PHE A 324 -30.91 -9.01 -6.44
N GLY A 325 -31.84 -8.96 -7.39
CA GLY A 325 -32.55 -7.74 -7.78
C GLY A 325 -32.42 -7.34 -9.25
N PRO A 326 -33.22 -6.38 -9.71
CA PRO A 326 -33.51 -6.13 -11.12
C PRO A 326 -32.34 -5.56 -11.94
N LYS A 327 -31.24 -5.17 -11.29
CA LYS A 327 -30.07 -4.63 -11.99
C LYS A 327 -29.12 -5.71 -12.52
N TRP A 328 -29.28 -6.97 -12.11
CA TRP A 328 -28.49 -8.08 -12.61
C TRP A 328 -29.37 -9.02 -13.43
N GLN A 329 -28.94 -9.39 -14.61
CA GLN A 329 -29.68 -10.27 -15.54
C GLN A 329 -29.04 -11.67 -15.66
N GLY A 330 -28.22 -12.09 -14.68
CA GLY A 330 -27.61 -13.41 -14.62
C GLY A 330 -26.29 -13.58 -15.37
N GLN A 331 -25.76 -12.54 -16.02
CA GLN A 331 -24.45 -12.62 -16.67
C GLN A 331 -23.31 -12.71 -15.63
N LEU A 332 -22.23 -13.43 -16.01
CA LEU A 332 -21.04 -13.64 -15.15
C LEU A 332 -19.74 -13.22 -15.87
N PRO A 333 -18.75 -12.69 -15.12
CA PRO A 333 -18.83 -12.30 -13.72
C PRO A 333 -19.71 -11.08 -13.52
N PHE A 334 -20.20 -10.89 -12.30
CA PHE A 334 -20.90 -9.68 -11.91
C PHE A 334 -20.45 -9.25 -10.52
N THR A 335 -20.06 -7.99 -10.39
CA THR A 335 -19.54 -7.44 -9.13
C THR A 335 -20.34 -6.22 -8.70
N MET A 336 -20.72 -6.16 -7.43
CA MET A 336 -21.43 -5.03 -6.85
C MET A 336 -20.84 -4.64 -5.51
N LEU A 337 -20.59 -3.35 -5.31
CA LEU A 337 -20.23 -2.77 -4.03
C LEU A 337 -21.45 -2.09 -3.43
N LEU A 338 -21.80 -2.48 -2.23
CA LEU A 338 -22.95 -1.98 -1.48
C LEU A 338 -22.47 -1.17 -0.27
N GLY A 339 -23.11 -0.06 -0.04
CA GLY A 339 -22.97 0.68 1.21
C GLY A 339 -23.71 -0.02 2.36
N ALA A 340 -23.54 0.53 3.56
CA ALA A 340 -24.07 -0.05 4.80
C ALA A 340 -25.61 -0.22 4.82
N LYS A 341 -26.33 0.56 4.02
CA LYS A 341 -27.78 0.53 3.89
C LYS A 341 -28.26 -0.12 2.59
N GLY A 342 -27.38 -0.86 1.90
CA GLY A 342 -27.71 -1.53 0.65
C GLY A 342 -27.73 -0.62 -0.59
N GLU A 343 -27.31 0.64 -0.49
CA GLU A 343 -27.12 1.51 -1.65
C GLU A 343 -26.00 0.99 -2.56
N VAL A 344 -26.20 1.07 -3.87
CA VAL A 344 -25.20 0.64 -4.85
C VAL A 344 -24.16 1.73 -5.01
N LEU A 345 -22.92 1.46 -4.58
CA LEU A 345 -21.78 2.37 -4.69
C LEU A 345 -20.96 2.11 -5.96
N PHE A 346 -20.92 0.86 -6.41
CA PHE A 346 -20.25 0.45 -7.65
C PHE A 346 -20.93 -0.79 -8.20
N GLN A 347 -20.94 -0.95 -9.53
CA GLN A 347 -21.42 -2.13 -10.22
C GLN A 347 -20.59 -2.36 -11.47
N LYS A 348 -20.26 -3.62 -11.76
CA LYS A 348 -19.58 -4.05 -12.97
C LYS A 348 -20.20 -5.31 -13.54
N ASP A 349 -20.61 -5.24 -14.79
CA ASP A 349 -20.96 -6.38 -15.62
C ASP A 349 -19.71 -6.82 -16.38
N GLY A 350 -19.38 -8.12 -16.33
CA GLY A 350 -18.13 -8.65 -16.87
C GLY A 350 -16.95 -8.51 -15.89
N ALA A 351 -15.74 -8.82 -16.38
CA ALA A 351 -14.53 -8.81 -15.56
C ALA A 351 -14.24 -7.44 -14.95
N ILE A 352 -13.76 -7.43 -13.71
CA ILE A 352 -13.38 -6.20 -13.01
C ILE A 352 -12.09 -5.58 -13.60
N ASP A 353 -11.99 -4.26 -13.49
CA ASP A 353 -10.72 -3.57 -13.39
C ASP A 353 -10.38 -3.43 -11.90
N ALA A 354 -9.29 -4.09 -11.46
CA ALA A 354 -8.93 -4.15 -10.04
C ALA A 354 -8.68 -2.75 -9.45
N LEU A 355 -8.08 -1.82 -10.21
CA LEU A 355 -7.83 -0.47 -9.75
C LEU A 355 -9.14 0.33 -9.62
N GLU A 356 -10.04 0.21 -10.59
CA GLU A 356 -11.37 0.83 -10.54
C GLU A 356 -12.13 0.37 -9.29
N LEU A 357 -12.13 -0.94 -9.02
CA LEU A 357 -12.78 -1.51 -7.85
C LEU A 357 -12.12 -1.08 -6.53
N LYS A 358 -10.78 -1.12 -6.44
CA LYS A 358 -10.04 -0.64 -5.27
C LYS A 358 -10.36 0.84 -4.98
N ARG A 359 -10.45 1.69 -6.00
CA ARG A 359 -10.87 3.09 -5.88
C ARG A 359 -12.28 3.23 -5.32
N ALA A 360 -13.23 2.46 -5.83
CA ALA A 360 -14.60 2.47 -5.33
C ALA A 360 -14.66 2.07 -3.84
N ILE A 361 -13.92 1.02 -3.44
CA ILE A 361 -13.84 0.55 -2.06
C ILE A 361 -13.24 1.63 -1.15
N VAL A 362 -12.11 2.22 -1.54
CA VAL A 362 -11.44 3.25 -0.73
C VAL A 362 -12.30 4.51 -0.62
N ASN A 363 -13.01 4.91 -1.67
CA ASN A 363 -13.95 6.03 -1.62
C ASN A 363 -15.10 5.77 -0.64
N ALA A 364 -15.58 4.52 -0.57
CA ALA A 364 -16.63 4.13 0.37
C ALA A 364 -16.14 4.05 1.83
N LEU A 365 -14.92 3.57 2.04
CA LEU A 365 -14.33 3.36 3.37
C LEU A 365 -13.57 4.58 3.93
N GLY A 366 -13.17 5.52 3.06
CA GLY A 366 -12.26 6.62 3.40
C GLY A 366 -10.79 6.21 3.43
N ARG A 367 -9.89 7.18 3.17
CA ARG A 367 -8.43 6.99 3.19
C ARG A 367 -7.81 7.20 4.57
N GLU A 368 -8.51 7.91 5.46
CA GLU A 368 -8.02 8.18 6.81
C GLU A 368 -8.22 6.98 7.74
N LYS A 369 -7.22 6.73 8.60
CA LYS A 369 -7.41 5.83 9.73
C LYS A 369 -8.39 6.50 10.69
N LEU A 370 -9.56 5.90 10.88
CA LEU A 370 -10.45 6.30 11.96
C LEU A 370 -9.67 6.11 13.28
N LYS A 371 -9.54 7.18 14.05
CA LYS A 371 -8.91 7.17 15.37
C LYS A 371 -9.89 6.65 16.40
#